data_02a654aea21ddbb722ad95cd66d75b88
#
_entry.id   02a654aea21ddbb722ad95cd66d75b88
#
_cell.length_a   1.000
_cell.length_b   1.000
_cell.length_c   1.000
_cell.angle_alpha   90.00
_cell.angle_beta   90.00
_cell.angle_gamma   90.00
#
_symmetry.space_group_name_H-M   'P 1'
#
loop_
_entity.id
_entity.type
_entity.pdbx_description
1 polymer ?
#
loop_
_entity_poly.entity_id
_entity_poly.type
_entity_poly.pdbx_seq_one_letter_code
_entity_poly.pdbx_strand_id
1 'polypeptide(L)'
;CYNIRGSWKRTRHYMKALVKDIDGIGLTLREVEKPTIKTNEVLIKIKSTAICGTDLHIWNWDTWASSTIKIPMTVGHEFMGEIEEIGENVENLSVGMRVSAEGHIAGSNSRNAKAGKLHLDPDTVNLGVDREGAFAEYLMMPASNVVALPESVSNEVGSILDPFGNAVHATLSFDLVGEDVLITGAGPIGIMSAAIAEHVGARNVLISDINDERLKLAQKVSNAQTFNPTKENLKEKMKSMGLKEGFDIGLEMSGSEAALDQMVDAMIMGGKVALLGIPPEKINFDLSKVIFKALTLKAIYGREVFETWYKGLALLDSGLDIKNIITHTFHYTEFEEAFNLLNSGKAGKVVL
;
A
#
# COMPACT_ATOMS: atom_id res chain seq x y z
N CYS A 1 -12.74 59.58 -15.02
CA CYS A 1 -12.37 58.95 -13.76
C CYS A 1 -13.52 58.09 -13.25
N TYR A 2 -13.57 56.83 -13.55
CA TYR A 2 -14.38 55.84 -12.81
C TYR A 2 -13.54 54.62 -12.51
N ASN A 3 -13.22 54.48 -11.24
CA ASN A 3 -12.49 53.38 -10.67
C ASN A 3 -13.52 52.28 -10.34
N ILE A 4 -13.68 51.27 -11.20
CA ILE A 4 -14.47 50.06 -10.88
C ILE A 4 -13.49 49.00 -10.39
N ARG A 5 -13.21 49.00 -9.10
CA ARG A 5 -12.66 47.82 -8.42
C ARG A 5 -13.79 46.83 -8.23
N GLY A 6 -14.02 45.99 -9.22
CA GLY A 6 -14.84 44.80 -9.07
C GLY A 6 -14.07 43.78 -8.22
N SER A 7 -14.41 43.67 -6.94
CA SER A 7 -13.99 42.55 -6.12
C SER A 7 -14.73 41.32 -6.63
N TRP A 8 -14.07 40.51 -7.46
CA TRP A 8 -14.55 39.19 -7.77
C TRP A 8 -14.48 38.37 -6.46
N LYS A 9 -15.62 38.29 -5.75
CA LYS A 9 -15.76 37.26 -4.71
C LYS A 9 -15.67 35.90 -5.41
N ARG A 10 -14.50 35.22 -5.34
CA ARG A 10 -14.41 33.81 -5.69
C ARG A 10 -15.47 33.10 -4.87
N THR A 11 -16.43 32.51 -5.53
CA THR A 11 -17.41 31.62 -4.89
C THR A 11 -16.61 30.45 -4.34
N ARG A 12 -16.49 30.38 -3.02
CA ARG A 12 -15.82 29.24 -2.38
C ARG A 12 -16.70 28.02 -2.59
N HIS A 13 -16.17 27.02 -3.28
CA HIS A 13 -16.83 25.73 -3.41
C HIS A 13 -16.33 24.83 -2.27
N TYR A 14 -17.25 24.19 -1.56
CA TYR A 14 -16.96 23.26 -0.48
C TYR A 14 -17.16 21.83 -0.98
N MET A 15 -16.47 20.88 -0.31
CA MET A 15 -16.56 19.46 -0.54
C MET A 15 -16.56 18.71 0.81
N LYS A 16 -17.09 17.50 0.83
CA LYS A 16 -17.02 16.63 2.01
C LYS A 16 -15.65 15.95 2.09
N ALA A 17 -15.15 15.83 3.32
CA ALA A 17 -13.89 15.14 3.60
C ALA A 17 -13.91 14.51 5.01
N LEU A 18 -13.16 13.43 5.19
CA LEU A 18 -12.85 12.86 6.50
C LEU A 18 -11.57 13.52 7.02
N VAL A 19 -11.71 14.26 8.09
CA VAL A 19 -10.65 15.13 8.62
C VAL A 19 -10.21 14.63 10.00
N LYS A 20 -8.91 14.54 10.19
CA LYS A 20 -8.31 14.43 11.52
C LYS A 20 -8.16 15.82 12.11
N ASP A 21 -9.07 16.17 13.00
CA ASP A 21 -9.11 17.48 13.68
C ASP A 21 -9.30 17.35 15.20
N ILE A 22 -9.33 16.12 15.68
CA ILE A 22 -9.47 15.74 17.08
C ILE A 22 -8.10 15.27 17.58
N ASP A 23 -7.64 15.82 18.70
CA ASP A 23 -6.48 15.31 19.44
C ASP A 23 -6.93 14.08 20.26
N GLY A 24 -7.18 12.97 19.59
CA GLY A 24 -7.75 11.74 20.15
C GLY A 24 -8.25 10.78 19.08
N ILE A 25 -8.93 9.72 19.47
CA ILE A 25 -9.45 8.68 18.57
C ILE A 25 -10.54 9.24 17.64
N GLY A 26 -10.50 8.85 16.37
CA GLY A 26 -11.54 9.11 15.38
C GLY A 26 -11.17 10.14 14.32
N LEU A 27 -12.06 10.28 13.35
CA LEU A 27 -12.07 11.28 12.29
C LEU A 27 -13.43 12.00 12.31
N THR A 28 -13.51 13.16 11.66
CA THR A 28 -14.75 13.93 11.57
C THR A 28 -15.10 14.13 10.09
N LEU A 29 -16.34 13.85 9.70
CA LEU A 29 -16.86 14.21 8.39
C LEU A 29 -17.16 15.72 8.37
N ARG A 30 -16.47 16.48 7.53
CA ARG A 30 -16.57 17.94 7.42
C ARG A 30 -16.74 18.42 6.01
N GLU A 31 -17.26 19.64 5.88
CA GLU A 31 -17.16 20.43 4.68
C GLU A 31 -15.85 21.24 4.73
N VAL A 32 -14.99 21.03 3.75
CA VAL A 32 -13.70 21.73 3.55
C VAL A 32 -13.70 22.46 2.22
N GLU A 33 -12.81 23.41 2.04
CA GLU A 33 -12.71 24.14 0.77
C GLU A 33 -12.19 23.19 -0.33
N LYS A 34 -12.89 23.13 -1.48
CA LYS A 34 -12.45 22.38 -2.66
C LYS A 34 -11.11 22.95 -3.15
N PRO A 35 -10.07 22.12 -3.36
CA PRO A 35 -8.76 22.60 -3.76
C PRO A 35 -8.79 23.25 -5.15
N THR A 36 -7.93 24.24 -5.33
CA THR A 36 -7.69 24.90 -6.63
C THR A 36 -6.36 24.42 -7.17
N ILE A 37 -6.34 23.93 -8.40
CA ILE A 37 -5.13 23.42 -9.05
C ILE A 37 -4.21 24.54 -9.55
N LYS A 38 -2.92 24.23 -9.64
CA LYS A 38 -1.90 25.02 -10.30
C LYS A 38 -1.63 24.50 -11.71
N THR A 39 -0.74 25.16 -12.43
CA THR A 39 -0.46 24.89 -13.84
C THR A 39 0.01 23.48 -14.16
N ASN A 40 0.68 22.78 -13.22
CA ASN A 40 1.21 21.43 -13.37
C ASN A 40 0.45 20.37 -12.54
N GLU A 41 -0.75 20.71 -12.09
CA GLU A 41 -1.55 19.85 -11.21
C GLU A 41 -2.86 19.46 -11.90
N VAL A 42 -3.48 18.43 -11.37
CA VAL A 42 -4.82 17.98 -11.76
C VAL A 42 -5.73 17.93 -10.55
N LEU A 43 -7.02 18.14 -10.78
CA LEU A 43 -8.07 17.88 -9.81
C LEU A 43 -8.71 16.53 -10.15
N ILE A 44 -8.74 15.63 -9.19
CA ILE A 44 -9.31 14.28 -9.33
C ILE A 44 -10.59 14.24 -8.52
N LYS A 45 -11.70 13.86 -9.16
CA LYS A 45 -12.94 13.51 -8.49
C LYS A 45 -12.84 12.07 -8.01
N ILE A 46 -12.79 11.87 -6.71
CA ILE A 46 -12.63 10.55 -6.10
C ILE A 46 -13.88 9.71 -6.34
N LYS A 47 -13.68 8.45 -6.69
CA LYS A 47 -14.75 7.45 -6.92
C LYS A 47 -14.70 6.32 -5.90
N SER A 48 -13.52 5.99 -5.42
CA SER A 48 -13.32 4.92 -4.44
C SER A 48 -12.02 5.16 -3.68
N THR A 49 -12.04 4.88 -2.39
CA THR A 49 -10.86 4.93 -1.52
C THR A 49 -10.75 3.65 -0.71
N ALA A 50 -9.57 3.34 -0.22
CA ALA A 50 -9.37 2.20 0.66
C ALA A 50 -8.63 2.62 1.94
N ILE A 51 -8.93 1.93 3.03
CA ILE A 51 -8.31 2.21 4.33
C ILE A 51 -7.01 1.42 4.46
N CYS A 52 -5.93 2.11 4.79
CA CYS A 52 -4.60 1.57 5.07
C CYS A 52 -4.36 1.38 6.57
N GLY A 53 -3.35 0.59 6.92
CA GLY A 53 -2.83 0.51 8.28
C GLY A 53 -2.37 1.85 8.84
N THR A 54 -1.79 2.71 8.00
CA THR A 54 -1.43 4.09 8.37
C THR A 54 -2.65 4.91 8.80
N ASP A 55 -3.78 4.76 8.11
CA ASP A 55 -5.01 5.44 8.47
C ASP A 55 -5.56 4.94 9.82
N LEU A 56 -5.36 3.64 10.15
CA LEU A 56 -5.70 3.11 11.48
C LEU A 56 -4.84 3.70 12.59
N HIS A 57 -3.54 3.92 12.36
CA HIS A 57 -2.68 4.64 13.30
C HIS A 57 -3.19 6.06 13.56
N ILE A 58 -3.60 6.77 12.49
CA ILE A 58 -4.17 8.12 12.58
C ILE A 58 -5.53 8.09 13.29
N TRP A 59 -6.39 7.12 12.97
CA TRP A 59 -7.67 6.91 13.64
C TRP A 59 -7.49 6.69 15.14
N ASN A 60 -6.62 5.75 15.52
CA ASN A 60 -6.35 5.38 16.91
C ASN A 60 -5.55 6.44 17.68
N TRP A 61 -4.96 7.40 16.98
CA TRP A 61 -4.17 8.49 17.52
C TRP A 61 -3.01 8.01 18.40
N ASP A 62 -2.29 7.02 17.92
CA ASP A 62 -1.15 6.46 18.63
C ASP A 62 0.05 7.43 18.71
N THR A 63 1.14 6.99 19.32
CA THR A 63 2.33 7.82 19.53
C THR A 63 2.94 8.32 18.22
N TRP A 64 2.93 7.50 17.17
CA TRP A 64 3.42 7.92 15.85
C TRP A 64 2.51 8.98 15.24
N ALA A 65 1.21 8.73 15.21
CA ALA A 65 0.25 9.64 14.60
C ALA A 65 0.23 11.00 15.32
N SER A 66 0.16 10.99 16.66
CA SER A 66 0.13 12.21 17.47
C SER A 66 1.40 13.05 17.37
N SER A 67 2.55 12.43 17.07
CA SER A 67 3.82 13.14 16.88
C SER A 67 4.06 13.59 15.42
N THR A 68 3.36 13.01 14.46
CA THR A 68 3.61 13.21 13.02
C THR A 68 2.54 14.06 12.34
N ILE A 69 1.27 13.78 12.62
CA ILE A 69 0.13 14.41 11.93
C ILE A 69 -0.14 15.80 12.49
N LYS A 70 -0.17 16.78 11.60
CA LYS A 70 -0.58 18.16 11.94
C LYS A 70 -2.08 18.29 11.71
N ILE A 71 -2.83 18.48 12.78
CA ILE A 71 -4.28 18.71 12.70
C ILE A 71 -4.59 20.19 12.47
N PRO A 72 -5.64 20.54 11.63
CA PRO A 72 -6.51 19.61 10.91
C PRO A 72 -5.84 19.06 9.63
N MET A 73 -6.17 17.81 9.24
CA MET A 73 -5.65 17.14 8.06
C MET A 73 -6.73 16.24 7.45
N THR A 74 -7.01 16.37 6.16
CA THR A 74 -7.74 15.35 5.40
C THR A 74 -6.84 14.14 5.22
N VAL A 75 -7.28 12.97 5.64
CA VAL A 75 -6.45 11.75 5.61
C VAL A 75 -6.73 10.89 4.38
N GLY A 76 -6.07 9.73 4.27
CA GLY A 76 -6.23 8.78 3.17
C GLY A 76 -5.25 9.00 2.01
N HIS A 77 -4.75 7.88 1.47
CA HIS A 77 -3.75 7.88 0.39
C HIS A 77 -3.96 6.76 -0.62
N GLU A 78 -4.92 5.88 -0.40
CA GLU A 78 -5.30 4.82 -1.31
C GLU A 78 -6.59 5.21 -2.03
N PHE A 79 -6.57 5.40 -3.34
CA PHE A 79 -7.72 5.90 -4.08
C PHE A 79 -7.68 5.61 -5.57
N MET A 80 -8.84 5.72 -6.19
CA MET A 80 -9.00 5.93 -7.62
C MET A 80 -10.06 7.00 -7.88
N GLY A 81 -9.99 7.63 -9.02
CA GLY A 81 -10.95 8.65 -9.43
C GLY A 81 -10.89 8.97 -10.90
N GLU A 82 -11.56 10.04 -11.28
CA GLU A 82 -11.58 10.59 -12.63
C GLU A 82 -11.06 12.02 -12.62
N ILE A 83 -10.28 12.39 -13.61
CA ILE A 83 -9.79 13.76 -13.75
C ILE A 83 -10.95 14.71 -14.02
N GLU A 84 -11.14 15.69 -13.15
CA GLU A 84 -12.16 16.74 -13.25
C GLU A 84 -11.62 18.01 -13.93
N GLU A 85 -10.38 18.41 -13.58
CA GLU A 85 -9.72 19.58 -14.12
C GLU A 85 -8.23 19.29 -14.35
N ILE A 86 -7.63 19.93 -15.36
CA ILE A 86 -6.20 19.87 -15.65
C ILE A 86 -5.58 21.28 -15.68
N GLY A 87 -4.36 21.39 -15.16
CA GLY A 87 -3.59 22.63 -15.25
C GLY A 87 -3.08 22.92 -16.67
N GLU A 88 -2.77 24.16 -16.95
CA GLU A 88 -2.41 24.63 -18.30
C GLU A 88 -1.20 23.94 -18.93
N ASN A 89 -0.28 23.43 -18.12
CA ASN A 89 0.95 22.74 -18.58
C ASN A 89 0.82 21.20 -18.59
N VAL A 90 -0.38 20.66 -18.37
CA VAL A 90 -0.60 19.22 -18.36
C VAL A 90 -0.96 18.73 -19.77
N GLU A 91 -0.06 17.97 -20.38
CA GLU A 91 -0.20 17.57 -21.80
C GLU A 91 -0.70 16.13 -21.99
N ASN A 92 -0.35 15.19 -21.08
CA ASN A 92 -0.56 13.75 -21.28
C ASN A 92 -1.79 13.20 -20.55
N LEU A 93 -2.59 14.07 -19.93
CA LEU A 93 -3.79 13.71 -19.20
C LEU A 93 -4.97 14.51 -19.74
N SER A 94 -6.17 13.98 -19.63
CA SER A 94 -7.40 14.66 -20.06
C SER A 94 -8.53 14.48 -19.05
N VAL A 95 -9.46 15.42 -19.03
CA VAL A 95 -10.68 15.34 -18.22
C VAL A 95 -11.46 14.07 -18.56
N GLY A 96 -11.96 13.41 -17.55
CA GLY A 96 -12.68 12.14 -17.65
C GLY A 96 -11.79 10.89 -17.61
N MET A 97 -10.45 11.00 -17.69
CA MET A 97 -9.57 9.83 -17.54
C MET A 97 -9.70 9.22 -16.15
N ARG A 98 -9.80 7.88 -16.10
CA ARG A 98 -9.73 7.09 -14.88
C ARG A 98 -8.30 7.00 -14.42
N VAL A 99 -8.04 7.36 -13.17
CA VAL A 99 -6.69 7.49 -12.63
C VAL A 99 -6.59 7.04 -11.17
N SER A 100 -5.39 6.64 -10.79
CA SER A 100 -4.88 6.71 -9.42
C SER A 100 -3.61 7.55 -9.44
N ALA A 101 -2.88 7.64 -8.35
CA ALA A 101 -1.62 8.36 -8.33
C ALA A 101 -0.66 7.80 -7.27
N GLU A 102 0.64 8.00 -7.50
CA GLU A 102 1.67 7.74 -6.50
C GLU A 102 1.56 8.76 -5.36
N GLY A 103 1.24 8.27 -4.17
CA GLY A 103 1.07 9.10 -2.96
C GLY A 103 2.37 9.64 -2.37
N HIS A 104 3.52 9.10 -2.76
CA HIS A 104 4.84 9.63 -2.41
C HIS A 104 5.28 10.65 -3.45
N ILE A 105 5.15 11.92 -3.11
CA ILE A 105 5.52 13.04 -3.99
C ILE A 105 6.97 13.39 -3.71
N ALA A 106 7.87 12.90 -4.56
CA ALA A 106 9.30 13.12 -4.44
C ALA A 106 9.69 14.58 -4.78
N GLY A 107 10.73 15.06 -4.15
CA GLY A 107 11.43 16.27 -4.58
C GLY A 107 12.26 16.02 -5.85
N SER A 108 13.04 17.00 -6.26
CA SER A 108 13.86 16.91 -7.48
C SER A 108 15.36 17.10 -7.25
N ASN A 109 15.77 17.42 -6.03
CA ASN A 109 17.11 17.92 -5.75
C ASN A 109 18.09 16.89 -5.17
N SER A 110 17.59 15.84 -4.54
CA SER A 110 18.48 14.82 -3.96
C SER A 110 19.20 14.00 -5.02
N ARG A 111 20.31 13.37 -4.61
CA ARG A 111 21.06 12.45 -5.49
C ARG A 111 20.17 11.32 -6.02
N ASN A 112 19.32 10.75 -5.16
CA ASN A 112 18.42 9.67 -5.54
C ASN A 112 17.36 10.12 -6.53
N ALA A 113 16.71 11.27 -6.27
CA ALA A 113 15.73 11.84 -7.19
C ALA A 113 16.33 12.12 -8.57
N LYS A 114 17.52 12.73 -8.63
CA LYS A 114 18.25 12.99 -9.88
C LYS A 114 18.69 11.72 -10.61
N ALA A 115 18.87 10.61 -9.89
CA ALA A 115 19.19 9.29 -10.45
C ALA A 115 17.94 8.47 -10.83
N GLY A 116 16.74 9.07 -10.77
CA GLY A 116 15.47 8.38 -11.08
C GLY A 116 14.96 7.45 -9.97
N LYS A 117 15.61 7.43 -8.81
CA LYS A 117 15.20 6.62 -7.65
C LYS A 117 14.30 7.45 -6.73
N LEU A 118 13.14 7.85 -7.25
CA LEU A 118 12.25 8.80 -6.59
C LEU A 118 11.73 8.31 -5.23
N HIS A 119 11.50 7.00 -5.08
CA HIS A 119 11.07 6.40 -3.81
C HIS A 119 12.12 6.47 -2.68
N LEU A 120 13.37 6.80 -3.01
CA LEU A 120 14.47 6.97 -2.05
C LEU A 120 14.83 8.45 -1.83
N ASP A 121 13.96 9.35 -2.23
CA ASP A 121 14.15 10.78 -2.01
C ASP A 121 13.84 11.15 -0.54
N PRO A 122 14.80 11.76 0.19
CA PRO A 122 14.58 12.13 1.58
C PRO A 122 13.57 13.28 1.77
N ASP A 123 13.30 14.06 0.70
CA ASP A 123 12.38 15.19 0.72
C ASP A 123 10.97 14.82 0.24
N THR A 124 10.63 13.53 0.29
CA THR A 124 9.31 13.03 -0.11
C THR A 124 8.21 13.58 0.80
N VAL A 125 7.13 14.05 0.17
CA VAL A 125 5.89 14.50 0.82
C VAL A 125 4.83 13.40 0.66
N ASN A 126 4.27 12.92 1.76
CA ASN A 126 3.34 11.81 1.77
C ASN A 126 1.89 12.30 1.78
N LEU A 127 1.09 11.80 0.84
CA LEU A 127 -0.33 12.07 0.76
C LEU A 127 -1.07 11.55 2.01
N GLY A 128 -1.97 12.37 2.57
CA GLY A 128 -2.73 12.01 3.77
C GLY A 128 -1.94 11.98 5.09
N VAL A 129 -0.65 12.39 5.04
CA VAL A 129 0.25 12.47 6.21
C VAL A 129 0.91 13.85 6.30
N ASP A 130 1.59 14.29 5.23
CA ASP A 130 2.28 15.59 5.17
C ASP A 130 1.45 16.64 4.42
N ARG A 131 0.47 16.20 3.66
CA ARG A 131 -0.47 17.04 2.90
C ARG A 131 -1.85 16.39 2.86
N GLU A 132 -2.88 17.21 2.52
CA GLU A 132 -4.27 16.77 2.38
C GLU A 132 -4.40 15.50 1.53
N GLY A 133 -5.17 14.54 2.05
CA GLY A 133 -5.32 13.20 1.49
C GLY A 133 -6.59 12.97 0.67
N ALA A 134 -6.86 11.69 0.39
CA ALA A 134 -7.84 11.22 -0.57
C ALA A 134 -9.23 10.89 0.03
N PHE A 135 -9.42 10.93 1.35
CA PHE A 135 -10.75 10.74 1.94
C PHE A 135 -11.59 12.01 1.81
N ALA A 136 -11.81 12.43 0.56
CA ALA A 136 -12.55 13.62 0.18
C ALA A 136 -13.22 13.42 -1.19
N GLU A 137 -14.16 14.28 -1.55
CA GLU A 137 -14.81 14.21 -2.87
C GLU A 137 -13.84 14.58 -4.01
N TYR A 138 -12.86 15.43 -3.74
CA TYR A 138 -11.86 15.88 -4.71
C TYR A 138 -10.46 15.91 -4.09
N LEU A 139 -9.48 15.55 -4.91
CA LEU A 139 -8.07 15.55 -4.56
C LEU A 139 -7.25 16.29 -5.62
N MET A 140 -6.36 17.17 -5.19
CA MET A 140 -5.37 17.81 -6.05
C MET A 140 -4.06 17.02 -6.01
N MET A 141 -3.54 16.66 -7.20
CA MET A 141 -2.27 15.95 -7.34
C MET A 141 -1.37 16.61 -8.38
N PRO A 142 -0.03 16.55 -8.19
CA PRO A 142 0.89 16.83 -9.29
C PRO A 142 0.62 15.87 -10.46
N ALA A 143 0.53 16.41 -11.67
CA ALA A 143 0.26 15.60 -12.87
C ALA A 143 1.31 14.49 -13.07
N SER A 144 2.56 14.74 -12.67
CA SER A 144 3.67 13.77 -12.73
C SER A 144 3.47 12.53 -11.87
N ASN A 145 2.62 12.59 -10.85
CA ASN A 145 2.33 11.47 -9.95
C ASN A 145 1.14 10.62 -10.42
N VAL A 146 0.37 11.13 -11.38
CA VAL A 146 -0.89 10.50 -11.83
C VAL A 146 -0.61 9.32 -12.77
N VAL A 147 -1.32 8.23 -12.55
CA VAL A 147 -1.24 7.01 -13.35
C VAL A 147 -2.62 6.71 -13.92
N ALA A 148 -2.71 6.67 -15.25
CA ALA A 148 -3.93 6.30 -15.95
C ALA A 148 -4.26 4.82 -15.73
N LEU A 149 -5.54 4.52 -15.48
CA LEU A 149 -6.01 3.17 -15.23
C LEU A 149 -6.77 2.64 -16.46
N PRO A 150 -6.49 1.40 -16.89
CA PRO A 150 -7.26 0.77 -17.96
C PRO A 150 -8.70 0.45 -17.50
N GLU A 151 -9.61 0.35 -18.44
CA GLU A 151 -11.02 0.02 -18.19
C GLU A 151 -11.20 -1.36 -17.51
N SER A 152 -10.27 -2.27 -17.70
CA SER A 152 -10.26 -3.61 -17.08
C SER A 152 -10.07 -3.58 -15.56
N VAL A 153 -9.53 -2.51 -15.00
CA VAL A 153 -9.35 -2.32 -13.55
C VAL A 153 -10.61 -1.70 -12.96
N SER A 154 -11.30 -2.41 -12.07
CA SER A 154 -12.48 -1.88 -11.37
C SER A 154 -12.13 -0.72 -10.43
N ASN A 155 -13.11 0.05 -9.99
CA ASN A 155 -12.87 1.17 -9.08
C ASN A 155 -12.28 0.68 -7.74
N GLU A 156 -12.80 -0.42 -7.23
CA GLU A 156 -12.35 -1.00 -5.96
C GLU A 156 -10.90 -1.48 -6.06
N VAL A 157 -10.54 -2.20 -7.12
CA VAL A 157 -9.15 -2.64 -7.37
C VAL A 157 -8.25 -1.43 -7.61
N GLY A 158 -8.72 -0.44 -8.37
CA GLY A 158 -8.01 0.82 -8.60
C GLY A 158 -7.67 1.56 -7.31
N SER A 159 -8.53 1.48 -6.29
CA SER A 159 -8.29 2.13 -4.99
C SER A 159 -7.23 1.44 -4.14
N ILE A 160 -6.88 0.17 -4.38
CA ILE A 160 -5.88 -0.58 -3.61
C ILE A 160 -4.54 -0.75 -4.32
N LEU A 161 -4.29 0.01 -5.38
CA LEU A 161 -3.02 -0.11 -6.14
C LEU A 161 -1.80 0.36 -5.36
N ASP A 162 -1.96 1.20 -4.36
CA ASP A 162 -0.89 1.60 -3.43
C ASP A 162 -0.33 0.38 -2.66
N PRO A 163 -1.10 -0.35 -1.83
CA PRO A 163 -0.60 -1.54 -1.14
C PRO A 163 -0.29 -2.69 -2.11
N PHE A 164 -1.00 -2.80 -3.24
CA PHE A 164 -0.65 -3.75 -4.28
C PHE A 164 0.74 -3.47 -4.85
N GLY A 165 1.08 -2.21 -5.09
CA GLY A 165 2.41 -1.80 -5.51
C GLY A 165 3.50 -2.17 -4.49
N ASN A 166 3.23 -2.07 -3.19
CA ASN A 166 4.17 -2.53 -2.17
C ASN A 166 4.38 -4.06 -2.26
N ALA A 167 3.31 -4.82 -2.49
CA ALA A 167 3.40 -6.27 -2.72
C ALA A 167 4.21 -6.59 -3.98
N VAL A 168 3.99 -5.88 -5.08
CA VAL A 168 4.76 -6.03 -6.34
C VAL A 168 6.24 -5.74 -6.11
N HIS A 169 6.57 -4.62 -5.45
CA HIS A 169 7.97 -4.25 -5.18
C HIS A 169 8.69 -5.30 -4.35
N ALA A 170 8.07 -5.75 -3.25
CA ALA A 170 8.66 -6.75 -2.38
C ALA A 170 8.82 -8.10 -3.10
N THR A 171 7.76 -8.59 -3.74
CA THR A 171 7.74 -9.91 -4.36
C THR A 171 8.70 -10.00 -5.55
N LEU A 172 8.75 -8.97 -6.40
CA LEU A 172 9.61 -8.95 -7.59
C LEU A 172 11.02 -8.42 -7.31
N SER A 173 11.41 -8.27 -6.06
CA SER A 173 12.77 -7.86 -5.67
C SER A 173 13.83 -8.89 -6.02
N PHE A 174 13.41 -10.14 -6.20
CA PHE A 174 14.23 -11.27 -6.61
C PHE A 174 13.50 -12.05 -7.72
N ASP A 175 14.24 -12.86 -8.47
CA ASP A 175 13.64 -13.80 -9.40
C ASP A 175 12.99 -14.96 -8.64
N LEU A 176 11.72 -15.24 -8.95
CA LEU A 176 10.92 -16.26 -8.27
C LEU A 176 10.59 -17.45 -9.15
N VAL A 177 10.95 -17.41 -10.44
CA VAL A 177 10.59 -18.48 -11.38
C VAL A 177 11.25 -19.80 -10.97
N GLY A 178 10.43 -20.78 -10.62
CA GLY A 178 10.88 -22.10 -10.16
C GLY A 178 11.38 -22.18 -8.73
N GLU A 179 11.32 -21.08 -7.96
CA GLU A 179 11.80 -20.99 -6.59
C GLU A 179 10.72 -21.39 -5.56
N ASP A 180 11.15 -21.80 -4.38
CA ASP A 180 10.31 -22.06 -3.23
C ASP A 180 10.26 -20.81 -2.34
N VAL A 181 9.05 -20.28 -2.12
CA VAL A 181 8.83 -18.99 -1.48
C VAL A 181 8.12 -19.14 -0.13
N LEU A 182 8.70 -18.56 0.92
CA LEU A 182 8.07 -18.40 2.24
C LEU A 182 7.65 -16.95 2.46
N ILE A 183 6.37 -16.74 2.77
CA ILE A 183 5.82 -15.44 3.13
C ILE A 183 5.39 -15.49 4.58
N THR A 184 5.88 -14.56 5.41
CA THR A 184 5.43 -14.38 6.80
C THR A 184 4.56 -13.13 6.92
N GLY A 185 3.37 -13.31 7.51
CA GLY A 185 2.33 -12.27 7.59
C GLY A 185 1.31 -12.35 6.46
N ALA A 186 0.09 -12.82 6.79
CA ALA A 186 -1.05 -12.86 5.89
C ALA A 186 -1.94 -11.60 6.04
N GLY A 187 -1.33 -10.44 6.15
CA GLY A 187 -2.00 -9.17 5.92
C GLY A 187 -2.28 -8.96 4.43
N PRO A 188 -3.00 -7.90 4.04
CA PRO A 188 -3.35 -7.66 2.63
C PRO A 188 -2.15 -7.69 1.67
N ILE A 189 -1.03 -7.08 2.06
CA ILE A 189 0.19 -7.07 1.24
C ILE A 189 0.77 -8.48 1.10
N GLY A 190 0.88 -9.25 2.20
CA GLY A 190 1.40 -10.62 2.16
C GLY A 190 0.53 -11.56 1.32
N ILE A 191 -0.80 -11.43 1.41
CA ILE A 191 -1.74 -12.21 0.60
C ILE A 191 -1.61 -11.87 -0.89
N MET A 192 -1.53 -10.59 -1.24
CA MET A 192 -1.30 -10.17 -2.63
C MET A 192 0.07 -10.63 -3.13
N SER A 193 1.10 -10.62 -2.26
CA SER A 193 2.42 -11.16 -2.60
C SER A 193 2.37 -12.66 -2.92
N ALA A 194 1.56 -13.44 -2.20
CA ALA A 194 1.37 -14.86 -2.50
C ALA A 194 0.77 -15.06 -3.90
N ALA A 195 -0.28 -14.30 -4.23
CA ALA A 195 -0.89 -14.35 -5.56
C ALA A 195 0.09 -13.93 -6.67
N ILE A 196 0.89 -12.89 -6.44
CA ILE A 196 1.94 -12.44 -7.38
C ILE A 196 3.00 -13.54 -7.56
N ALA A 197 3.51 -14.12 -6.47
CA ALA A 197 4.55 -15.14 -6.53
C ALA A 197 4.12 -16.36 -7.37
N GLU A 198 2.89 -16.82 -7.19
CA GLU A 198 2.32 -17.91 -8.00
C GLU A 198 2.17 -17.50 -9.47
N HIS A 199 1.64 -16.31 -9.72
CA HIS A 199 1.40 -15.79 -11.07
C HIS A 199 2.68 -15.68 -11.89
N VAL A 200 3.81 -15.29 -11.27
CA VAL A 200 5.10 -15.15 -11.95
C VAL A 200 5.90 -16.46 -12.04
N GLY A 201 5.40 -17.55 -11.48
CA GLY A 201 5.97 -18.88 -11.69
C GLY A 201 6.82 -19.44 -10.55
N ALA A 202 6.59 -19.01 -9.31
CA ALA A 202 7.16 -19.69 -8.15
C ALA A 202 6.73 -21.18 -8.12
N ARG A 203 7.65 -22.07 -7.71
CA ARG A 203 7.38 -23.51 -7.67
C ARG A 203 6.42 -23.87 -6.53
N ASN A 204 6.70 -23.38 -5.35
CA ASN A 204 5.84 -23.51 -4.17
C ASN A 204 5.76 -22.18 -3.44
N VAL A 205 4.59 -21.86 -2.90
CA VAL A 205 4.37 -20.68 -2.06
C VAL A 205 3.74 -21.15 -0.74
N LEU A 206 4.39 -20.82 0.38
CA LEU A 206 3.87 -21.00 1.72
C LEU A 206 3.65 -19.65 2.37
N ILE A 207 2.43 -19.37 2.82
CA ILE A 207 2.11 -18.17 3.58
C ILE A 207 1.80 -18.50 5.03
N SER A 208 2.41 -17.80 5.96
CA SER A 208 2.34 -18.02 7.40
C SER A 208 1.68 -16.85 8.12
N ASP A 209 0.76 -17.14 9.03
CA ASP A 209 0.19 -16.18 9.99
C ASP A 209 -0.32 -16.93 11.23
N ILE A 210 -0.38 -16.25 12.36
CA ILE A 210 -1.00 -16.78 13.59
C ILE A 210 -2.54 -16.70 13.58
N ASN A 211 -3.10 -15.91 12.67
CA ASN A 211 -4.54 -15.68 12.52
C ASN A 211 -5.12 -16.54 11.40
N ASP A 212 -5.94 -17.54 11.80
CA ASP A 212 -6.56 -18.47 10.84
C ASP A 212 -7.53 -17.78 9.85
N GLU A 213 -8.20 -16.71 10.24
CA GLU A 213 -9.11 -16.00 9.33
C GLU A 213 -8.34 -15.30 8.20
N ARG A 214 -7.16 -14.78 8.48
CA ARG A 214 -6.25 -14.26 7.45
C ARG A 214 -5.73 -15.36 6.53
N LEU A 215 -5.40 -16.54 7.07
CA LEU A 215 -4.99 -17.70 6.27
C LEU A 215 -6.13 -18.19 5.38
N LYS A 216 -7.38 -18.20 5.86
CA LYS A 216 -8.56 -18.51 5.02
C LYS A 216 -8.75 -17.48 3.90
N LEU A 217 -8.51 -16.18 4.17
CA LEU A 217 -8.54 -15.16 3.14
C LEU A 217 -7.43 -15.37 2.10
N ALA A 218 -6.23 -15.73 2.53
CA ALA A 218 -5.14 -16.08 1.63
C ALA A 218 -5.52 -17.20 0.65
N GLN A 219 -6.21 -18.23 1.11
CA GLN A 219 -6.72 -19.32 0.27
C GLN A 219 -7.82 -18.91 -0.72
N LYS A 220 -8.51 -17.77 -0.48
CA LYS A 220 -9.51 -17.22 -1.42
C LYS A 220 -8.86 -16.36 -2.51
N VAL A 221 -7.69 -15.81 -2.25
CA VAL A 221 -6.98 -14.89 -3.16
C VAL A 221 -5.87 -15.61 -3.93
N SER A 222 -5.29 -16.67 -3.37
CA SER A 222 -4.19 -17.42 -3.95
C SER A 222 -4.39 -18.94 -3.74
N ASN A 223 -3.57 -19.75 -4.41
CA ASN A 223 -3.49 -21.19 -4.16
C ASN A 223 -2.34 -21.54 -3.20
N ALA A 224 -1.72 -20.54 -2.58
CA ALA A 224 -0.61 -20.73 -1.65
C ALA A 224 -1.00 -21.68 -0.52
N GLN A 225 -0.08 -22.54 -0.13
CA GLN A 225 -0.25 -23.33 1.07
C GLN A 225 -0.20 -22.42 2.29
N THR A 226 -1.00 -22.73 3.29
CA THR A 226 -1.06 -21.95 4.54
C THR A 226 -0.36 -22.66 5.68
N PHE A 227 0.14 -21.88 6.63
CA PHE A 227 0.84 -22.37 7.80
C PHE A 227 0.56 -21.49 9.01
N ASN A 228 0.06 -22.11 10.10
CA ASN A 228 -0.10 -21.41 11.38
C ASN A 228 0.97 -21.90 12.36
N PRO A 229 2.00 -21.08 12.67
CA PRO A 229 3.12 -21.49 13.52
C PRO A 229 2.74 -21.81 14.96
N THR A 230 1.54 -21.40 15.40
CA THR A 230 1.02 -21.73 16.74
C THR A 230 0.39 -23.13 16.82
N LYS A 231 0.14 -23.77 15.67
CA LYS A 231 -0.60 -25.04 15.55
C LYS A 231 0.16 -26.13 14.82
N GLU A 232 1.13 -25.76 13.99
CA GLU A 232 1.82 -26.64 13.06
C GLU A 232 3.34 -26.55 13.24
N ASN A 233 4.06 -27.59 12.82
CA ASN A 233 5.52 -27.62 12.81
C ASN A 233 6.05 -27.29 11.40
N LEU A 234 6.89 -26.25 11.28
CA LEU A 234 7.40 -25.81 9.98
C LEU A 234 8.26 -26.87 9.28
N LYS A 235 9.08 -27.64 10.02
CA LYS A 235 9.92 -28.69 9.44
C LYS A 235 9.08 -29.82 8.84
N GLU A 236 7.99 -30.20 9.52
CA GLU A 236 7.04 -31.20 9.00
C GLU A 236 6.31 -30.66 7.77
N LYS A 237 5.90 -29.40 7.80
CA LYS A 237 5.29 -28.71 6.66
C LYS A 237 6.22 -28.70 5.44
N MET A 238 7.47 -28.27 5.62
CA MET A 238 8.50 -28.28 4.57
C MET A 238 8.70 -29.68 3.99
N LYS A 239 8.78 -30.70 4.84
CA LYS A 239 8.90 -32.09 4.40
C LYS A 239 7.70 -32.51 3.55
N SER A 240 6.47 -32.19 3.98
CA SER A 240 5.25 -32.49 3.21
C SER A 240 5.20 -31.80 1.84
N MET A 241 5.86 -30.63 1.70
CA MET A 241 6.02 -29.90 0.44
C MET A 241 7.17 -30.44 -0.42
N GLY A 242 7.94 -31.41 0.06
CA GLY A 242 9.10 -31.96 -0.65
C GLY A 242 10.35 -31.07 -0.57
N LEU A 243 10.39 -30.09 0.32
CA LEU A 243 11.55 -29.21 0.51
C LEU A 243 12.61 -29.94 1.35
N LYS A 244 13.81 -30.09 0.78
CA LYS A 244 14.91 -30.81 1.44
C LYS A 244 15.82 -29.89 2.23
N GLU A 245 16.09 -28.68 1.72
CA GLU A 245 17.10 -27.79 2.27
C GLU A 245 16.48 -26.51 2.86
N GLY A 246 15.36 -26.04 2.33
CA GLY A 246 14.69 -24.84 2.80
C GLY A 246 14.03 -24.06 1.66
N PHE A 247 13.66 -22.82 1.93
CA PHE A 247 13.10 -21.89 0.95
C PHE A 247 14.20 -21.06 0.29
N ASP A 248 14.06 -20.79 -1.00
CA ASP A 248 14.97 -19.96 -1.78
C ASP A 248 14.75 -18.48 -1.51
N ILE A 249 13.48 -18.08 -1.43
CA ILE A 249 13.05 -16.68 -1.26
C ILE A 249 12.16 -16.56 -0.02
N GLY A 250 12.47 -15.59 0.82
CA GLY A 250 11.64 -15.16 1.94
C GLY A 250 11.05 -13.78 1.69
N LEU A 251 9.76 -13.61 2.00
CA LEU A 251 9.07 -12.32 1.97
C LEU A 251 8.54 -12.04 3.39
N GLU A 252 9.24 -11.22 4.15
CA GLU A 252 8.87 -10.87 5.51
C GLU A 252 7.92 -9.66 5.50
N MET A 253 6.63 -9.91 5.80
CA MET A 253 5.55 -8.92 5.72
C MET A 253 4.90 -8.63 7.08
N SER A 254 5.34 -9.32 8.14
CA SER A 254 4.69 -9.26 9.46
C SER A 254 5.28 -8.23 10.41
N GLY A 255 6.57 -7.93 10.29
CA GLY A 255 7.31 -7.17 11.28
C GLY A 255 7.50 -7.90 12.63
N SER A 256 7.22 -9.21 12.68
CA SER A 256 7.34 -10.02 13.89
C SER A 256 8.77 -10.56 14.04
N GLU A 257 9.38 -10.34 15.20
CA GLU A 257 10.69 -10.93 15.56
C GLU A 257 10.69 -12.44 15.40
N ALA A 258 9.67 -13.11 15.95
CA ALA A 258 9.57 -14.56 15.88
C ALA A 258 9.39 -15.10 14.44
N ALA A 259 8.65 -14.37 13.61
CA ALA A 259 8.46 -14.73 12.22
C ALA A 259 9.73 -14.56 11.39
N LEU A 260 10.49 -13.50 11.62
CA LEU A 260 11.78 -13.27 10.97
C LEU A 260 12.80 -14.31 11.37
N ASP A 261 12.90 -14.64 12.67
CA ASP A 261 13.82 -15.68 13.16
C ASP A 261 13.51 -17.05 12.55
N GLN A 262 12.22 -17.42 12.52
CA GLN A 262 11.75 -18.67 11.90
C GLN A 262 12.04 -18.67 10.39
N MET A 263 11.83 -17.54 9.68
CA MET A 263 12.13 -17.44 8.27
C MET A 263 13.62 -17.66 7.99
N VAL A 264 14.50 -16.99 8.72
CA VAL A 264 15.97 -17.13 8.55
C VAL A 264 16.41 -18.56 8.78
N ASP A 265 15.83 -19.27 9.77
CA ASP A 265 16.12 -20.68 10.02
C ASP A 265 15.64 -21.59 8.87
N ALA A 266 14.53 -21.23 8.21
CA ALA A 266 13.92 -21.99 7.12
C ALA A 266 14.53 -21.76 5.73
N MET A 267 15.41 -20.77 5.57
CA MET A 267 16.06 -20.48 4.28
C MET A 267 17.16 -21.48 3.95
N ILE A 268 17.38 -21.72 2.67
CA ILE A 268 18.57 -22.42 2.17
C ILE A 268 19.84 -21.58 2.40
N MET A 269 21.02 -22.20 2.25
CA MET A 269 22.27 -21.47 2.13
C MET A 269 22.23 -20.57 0.89
N GLY A 270 22.61 -19.28 1.03
CA GLY A 270 22.54 -18.31 -0.06
C GLY A 270 21.14 -17.80 -0.38
N GLY A 271 20.12 -18.14 0.41
CA GLY A 271 18.75 -17.68 0.24
C GLY A 271 18.62 -16.16 0.32
N LYS A 272 17.51 -15.63 -0.17
CA LYS A 272 17.28 -14.18 -0.30
C LYS A 272 15.99 -13.79 0.42
N VAL A 273 16.03 -12.72 1.20
CA VAL A 273 14.87 -12.25 2.00
C VAL A 273 14.59 -10.80 1.71
N ALA A 274 13.37 -10.49 1.31
CA ALA A 274 12.84 -9.14 1.24
C ALA A 274 12.13 -8.79 2.56
N LEU A 275 12.51 -7.67 3.15
CA LEU A 275 11.99 -7.19 4.43
C LEU A 275 11.09 -5.98 4.18
N LEU A 276 9.78 -6.13 4.40
CA LEU A 276 8.81 -5.05 4.27
C LEU A 276 8.04 -4.80 5.57
N GLY A 277 7.81 -5.83 6.37
CA GLY A 277 7.15 -5.71 7.66
C GLY A 277 7.92 -4.79 8.61
N ILE A 278 7.23 -3.80 9.17
CA ILE A 278 7.83 -2.84 10.12
C ILE A 278 7.61 -3.36 11.54
N PRO A 279 8.68 -3.68 12.29
CA PRO A 279 8.53 -4.05 13.69
C PRO A 279 7.94 -2.91 14.52
N PRO A 280 7.00 -3.17 15.44
CA PRO A 280 6.39 -2.15 16.28
C PRO A 280 7.38 -1.56 17.31
N GLU A 281 8.45 -2.30 17.59
CA GLU A 281 9.54 -1.92 18.52
C GLU A 281 10.87 -2.54 18.08
N LYS A 282 11.93 -2.25 18.79
CA LYS A 282 13.24 -2.86 18.51
C LYS A 282 13.17 -4.37 18.70
N ILE A 283 13.65 -5.11 17.71
CA ILE A 283 13.76 -6.57 17.75
C ILE A 283 15.15 -7.03 18.15
N ASN A 284 15.21 -8.20 18.77
CA ASN A 284 16.46 -8.90 19.07
C ASN A 284 16.70 -9.93 17.96
N PHE A 285 17.72 -9.72 17.12
CA PHE A 285 17.95 -10.52 15.93
C PHE A 285 19.37 -11.06 15.88
N ASP A 286 19.52 -12.39 15.73
CA ASP A 286 20.82 -13.05 15.60
C ASP A 286 21.39 -12.92 14.18
N LEU A 287 22.21 -11.88 13.97
CA LEU A 287 22.85 -11.64 12.70
C LEU A 287 23.82 -12.76 12.28
N SER A 288 24.33 -13.58 13.23
CA SER A 288 25.25 -14.68 12.91
C SER A 288 24.58 -15.72 12.01
N LYS A 289 23.28 -15.98 12.19
CA LYS A 289 22.49 -16.89 11.32
C LYS A 289 22.53 -16.44 9.85
N VAL A 290 22.40 -15.14 9.61
CA VAL A 290 22.45 -14.54 8.27
C VAL A 290 23.82 -14.75 7.65
N ILE A 291 24.88 -14.48 8.42
CA ILE A 291 26.26 -14.60 7.96
C ILE A 291 26.61 -16.06 7.65
N PHE A 292 26.33 -16.98 8.56
CA PHE A 292 26.65 -18.41 8.37
C PHE A 292 25.85 -19.06 7.22
N LYS A 293 24.65 -18.56 6.93
CA LYS A 293 23.85 -19.02 5.77
C LYS A 293 24.12 -18.22 4.49
N ALA A 294 24.99 -17.21 4.56
CA ALA A 294 25.30 -16.28 3.43
C ALA A 294 24.01 -15.69 2.81
N LEU A 295 23.03 -15.32 3.65
CA LEU A 295 21.76 -14.79 3.16
C LEU A 295 21.89 -13.37 2.61
N THR A 296 21.09 -13.04 1.62
CA THR A 296 20.87 -11.66 1.16
C THR A 296 19.61 -11.10 1.81
N LEU A 297 19.74 -10.03 2.59
CA LEU A 297 18.61 -9.28 3.14
C LEU A 297 18.44 -7.98 2.37
N LYS A 298 17.24 -7.74 1.81
CA LYS A 298 16.89 -6.51 1.09
C LYS A 298 15.70 -5.83 1.76
N ALA A 299 15.94 -4.65 2.32
CA ALA A 299 14.86 -3.81 2.83
C ALA A 299 14.05 -3.21 1.68
N ILE A 300 12.73 -3.21 1.84
CA ILE A 300 11.78 -2.69 0.85
C ILE A 300 11.10 -1.47 1.45
N TYR A 301 11.18 -0.35 0.74
CA TYR A 301 10.50 0.88 1.12
C TYR A 301 9.56 1.34 0.01
N GLY A 302 8.27 1.36 0.31
CA GLY A 302 7.23 1.81 -0.61
C GLY A 302 7.24 1.06 -1.96
N ARG A 303 7.05 1.81 -3.02
CA ARG A 303 7.04 1.36 -4.41
C ARG A 303 8.22 1.96 -5.15
N GLU A 304 8.82 1.26 -6.09
CA GLU A 304 9.72 1.89 -7.06
C GLU A 304 8.89 2.77 -8.00
N VAL A 305 9.05 4.07 -7.87
CA VAL A 305 8.28 5.10 -8.59
C VAL A 305 8.96 5.36 -9.95
N PHE A 306 8.35 5.05 -11.08
CA PHE A 306 6.99 4.52 -11.35
C PHE A 306 7.00 3.06 -11.82
N GLU A 307 8.14 2.41 -11.84
CA GLU A 307 8.34 1.06 -12.39
C GLU A 307 7.34 0.05 -11.78
N THR A 308 7.12 0.13 -10.48
CA THR A 308 6.19 -0.76 -9.77
C THR A 308 4.73 -0.57 -10.22
N TRP A 309 4.33 0.66 -10.57
CA TRP A 309 3.00 0.93 -11.11
C TRP A 309 2.77 0.25 -12.45
N TYR A 310 3.73 0.36 -13.38
CA TYR A 310 3.65 -0.29 -14.69
C TYR A 310 3.64 -1.81 -14.56
N LYS A 311 4.51 -2.38 -13.72
CA LYS A 311 4.52 -3.82 -13.45
C LYS A 311 3.21 -4.31 -12.84
N GLY A 312 2.68 -3.58 -11.85
CA GLY A 312 1.41 -3.91 -11.21
C GLY A 312 0.26 -3.95 -12.21
N LEU A 313 0.11 -2.93 -13.04
CA LEU A 313 -0.92 -2.89 -14.08
C LEU A 313 -0.73 -4.01 -15.12
N ALA A 314 0.50 -4.31 -15.52
CA ALA A 314 0.79 -5.40 -16.43
C ALA A 314 0.46 -6.78 -15.84
N LEU A 315 0.69 -7.00 -14.54
CA LEU A 315 0.29 -8.22 -13.85
C LEU A 315 -1.24 -8.40 -13.86
N LEU A 316 -1.99 -7.33 -13.57
CA LEU A 316 -3.46 -7.36 -13.63
C LEU A 316 -3.96 -7.64 -15.05
N ASP A 317 -3.36 -7.02 -16.06
CA ASP A 317 -3.70 -7.22 -17.47
C ASP A 317 -3.38 -8.65 -17.93
N SER A 318 -2.32 -9.26 -17.40
CA SER A 318 -1.95 -10.65 -17.69
C SER A 318 -2.79 -11.71 -16.95
N GLY A 319 -3.82 -11.29 -16.20
CA GLY A 319 -4.80 -12.16 -15.57
C GLY A 319 -4.62 -12.41 -14.07
N LEU A 320 -3.71 -11.68 -13.40
CA LEU A 320 -3.65 -11.72 -11.94
C LEU A 320 -4.95 -11.14 -11.35
N ASP A 321 -5.63 -11.91 -10.51
CA ASP A 321 -6.84 -11.46 -9.81
C ASP A 321 -6.58 -11.30 -8.32
N ILE A 322 -6.73 -10.06 -7.83
CA ILE A 322 -6.60 -9.70 -6.42
C ILE A 322 -7.92 -9.19 -5.81
N LYS A 323 -9.02 -9.25 -6.55
CA LYS A 323 -10.29 -8.65 -6.13
C LYS A 323 -10.78 -9.19 -4.79
N ASN A 324 -10.59 -10.48 -4.53
CA ASN A 324 -11.06 -11.12 -3.30
C ASN A 324 -10.34 -10.68 -2.02
N ILE A 325 -9.26 -9.88 -2.13
CA ILE A 325 -8.63 -9.24 -0.96
C ILE A 325 -9.54 -8.15 -0.35
N ILE A 326 -10.42 -7.57 -1.17
CA ILE A 326 -11.42 -6.58 -0.74
C ILE A 326 -12.58 -7.35 -0.11
N THR A 327 -12.65 -7.31 1.21
CA THR A 327 -13.64 -8.09 1.97
C THR A 327 -14.92 -7.31 2.25
N HIS A 328 -14.83 -5.98 2.32
CA HIS A 328 -15.95 -5.12 2.66
C HIS A 328 -15.89 -3.80 1.87
N THR A 329 -17.07 -3.30 1.52
CA THR A 329 -17.26 -1.98 0.94
C THR A 329 -18.34 -1.26 1.74
N PHE A 330 -18.06 -0.03 2.15
CA PHE A 330 -18.97 0.85 2.88
C PHE A 330 -19.22 2.12 2.08
N HIS A 331 -20.33 2.77 2.35
CA HIS A 331 -20.48 4.16 1.95
C HIS A 331 -19.62 5.05 2.85
N TYR A 332 -19.03 6.12 2.31
CA TYR A 332 -18.08 6.95 3.08
C TYR A 332 -18.67 7.55 4.37
N THR A 333 -19.99 7.66 4.50
CA THR A 333 -20.67 8.08 5.73
C THR A 333 -20.67 7.03 6.83
N GLU A 334 -20.35 5.77 6.50
CA GLU A 334 -20.25 4.63 7.42
C GLU A 334 -18.78 4.37 7.82
N PHE A 335 -17.92 5.38 7.66
CA PHE A 335 -16.49 5.26 7.90
C PHE A 335 -16.15 4.78 9.32
N GLU A 336 -16.92 5.15 10.33
CA GLU A 336 -16.69 4.70 11.71
C GLU A 336 -16.82 3.17 11.83
N GLU A 337 -17.82 2.58 11.19
CA GLU A 337 -18.01 1.13 11.14
C GLU A 337 -16.87 0.44 10.39
N ALA A 338 -16.42 1.03 9.29
CA ALA A 338 -15.32 0.54 8.48
C ALA A 338 -13.99 0.53 9.27
N PHE A 339 -13.66 1.60 9.99
CA PHE A 339 -12.48 1.68 10.85
C PHE A 339 -12.54 0.71 12.03
N ASN A 340 -13.69 0.59 12.67
CA ASN A 340 -13.90 -0.35 13.78
C ASN A 340 -13.77 -1.81 13.32
N LEU A 341 -14.29 -2.15 12.13
CA LEU A 341 -14.13 -3.47 11.56
C LEU A 341 -12.64 -3.81 11.31
N LEU A 342 -11.89 -2.89 10.73
CA LEU A 342 -10.45 -3.08 10.51
C LEU A 342 -9.67 -3.23 11.82
N ASN A 343 -9.98 -2.42 12.83
CA ASN A 343 -9.38 -2.56 14.16
C ASN A 343 -9.67 -3.92 14.81
N SER A 344 -10.77 -4.58 14.46
CA SER A 344 -11.08 -5.93 14.96
C SER A 344 -10.19 -7.02 14.35
N GLY A 345 -9.42 -6.73 13.28
CA GLY A 345 -8.55 -7.67 12.58
C GLY A 345 -9.28 -8.73 11.75
N LYS A 346 -10.60 -8.57 11.52
CA LYS A 346 -11.45 -9.53 10.82
C LYS A 346 -11.62 -9.26 9.32
N ALA A 347 -11.06 -8.18 8.82
CA ALA A 347 -11.18 -7.78 7.43
C ALA A 347 -9.82 -7.85 6.69
N GLY A 348 -9.89 -8.04 5.37
CA GLY A 348 -8.80 -7.77 4.45
C GLY A 348 -8.77 -6.28 4.09
N LYS A 349 -8.84 -5.93 2.80
CA LYS A 349 -9.01 -4.52 2.40
C LYS A 349 -10.46 -4.09 2.57
N VAL A 350 -10.64 -2.88 3.08
CA VAL A 350 -11.94 -2.20 3.22
C VAL A 350 -11.93 -0.96 2.35
N VAL A 351 -12.98 -0.83 1.53
CA VAL A 351 -13.16 0.23 0.55
C VAL A 351 -14.32 1.14 0.97
N LEU A 352 -14.16 2.46 0.72
CA LEU A 352 -15.16 3.50 0.93
C LEU A 352 -15.60 4.12 -0.41
#